data_9ee51ddbddeac4e1f25138f75c47edb6
#
_entry.id   9ee51ddbddeac4e1f25138f75c47edb6
#
_cell.length_a   1.000
_cell.length_b   1.000
_cell.length_c   1.000
_cell.angle_alpha   90.00
_cell.angle_beta   90.00
_cell.angle_gamma   90.00
#
_symmetry.space_group_name_H-M   'P 1'
#
loop_
_entity.id
_entity.type
_entity.pdbx_description
1 polymer ?
#
loop_
_entity_poly.entity_id
_entity_poly.type
_entity_poly.pdbx_seq_one_letter_code
_entity_poly.pdbx_strand_id
1 'polypeptide(L)'
;DQAKYRTDEELEAVRRRDPIAHTSGRVLSWGLLDEASLRAMREEIKATVNAAGDEADAAPDPDAATAALNIFSSAQPVETEREPKAISAAPITMIDALNHALREEMERNPKIVMWGEDIADPKGGVFGVTRGLTDAYPTRVENAPLAEATIIGVAAGMAIGGFKPVVEIQFSD
;
A
#
# COMPACT_ATOMS: atom_id res chain seq x y z
N ASP A 1 1.48 6.52 -12.38
CA ASP A 1 1.13 7.56 -13.34
C ASP A 1 -0.38 7.83 -13.31
N GLN A 2 -0.75 8.83 -12.50
CA GLN A 2 -2.15 9.21 -12.24
C GLN A 2 -2.88 9.71 -13.50
N ALA A 3 -2.17 10.18 -14.51
CA ALA A 3 -2.76 10.62 -15.77
C ALA A 3 -3.43 9.49 -16.57
N LYS A 4 -3.22 8.22 -16.18
CA LYS A 4 -3.88 7.07 -16.80
C LYS A 4 -5.35 6.89 -16.38
N TYR A 5 -5.76 7.47 -15.24
CA TYR A 5 -7.08 7.25 -14.67
C TYR A 5 -7.71 8.48 -14.02
N ARG A 6 -7.06 9.65 -14.11
CA ARG A 6 -7.60 10.93 -13.63
C ARG A 6 -7.51 11.97 -14.72
N THR A 7 -8.53 12.81 -14.82
CA THR A 7 -8.52 13.97 -15.71
C THR A 7 -7.71 15.12 -15.14
N ASP A 8 -7.31 16.08 -15.99
CA ASP A 8 -6.61 17.28 -15.53
C ASP A 8 -7.46 18.13 -14.58
N GLU A 9 -8.80 18.16 -14.79
CA GLU A 9 -9.72 18.86 -13.91
C GLU A 9 -9.77 18.22 -12.51
N GLU A 10 -9.76 16.89 -12.43
CA GLU A 10 -9.72 16.16 -11.15
C GLU A 10 -8.42 16.43 -10.42
N LEU A 11 -7.28 16.42 -11.14
CA LEU A 11 -5.97 16.72 -10.57
C LEU A 11 -5.91 18.15 -10.03
N GLU A 12 -6.45 19.10 -10.76
CA GLU A 12 -6.50 20.50 -10.33
C GLU A 12 -7.44 20.70 -9.13
N ALA A 13 -8.55 19.96 -9.07
CA ALA A 13 -9.45 19.97 -7.92
C ALA A 13 -8.78 19.42 -6.65
N VAL A 14 -7.94 18.39 -6.79
CA VAL A 14 -7.14 17.83 -5.68
C VAL A 14 -6.08 18.84 -5.22
N ARG A 15 -5.35 19.48 -6.15
CA ARG A 15 -4.34 20.52 -5.82
C ARG A 15 -4.95 21.66 -5.03
N ARG A 16 -6.17 22.11 -5.37
CA ARG A 16 -6.87 23.16 -4.61
C ARG A 16 -7.24 22.76 -3.19
N ARG A 17 -7.23 21.47 -2.88
CA ARG A 17 -7.50 20.91 -1.55
C ARG A 17 -6.23 20.44 -0.83
N ASP A 18 -5.07 20.92 -1.25
CA ASP A 18 -3.80 20.61 -0.59
C ASP A 18 -3.92 20.83 0.93
N PRO A 19 -3.73 19.78 1.76
CA PRO A 19 -3.92 19.86 3.21
C PRO A 19 -2.94 20.83 3.88
N ILE A 20 -1.72 20.98 3.34
CA ILE A 20 -0.71 21.89 3.89
C ILE A 20 -1.13 23.34 3.65
N ALA A 21 -1.54 23.67 2.43
CA ALA A 21 -2.01 25.00 2.10
C ALA A 21 -3.26 25.38 2.91
N HIS A 22 -4.22 24.44 2.98
CA HIS A 22 -5.46 24.63 3.72
C HIS A 22 -5.22 24.82 5.22
N THR A 23 -4.40 23.99 5.84
CA THR A 23 -4.06 24.07 7.27
C THR A 23 -3.27 25.33 7.58
N SER A 24 -2.31 25.70 6.73
CA SER A 24 -1.56 26.95 6.85
C SER A 24 -2.50 28.18 6.87
N GLY A 25 -3.45 28.22 5.93
CA GLY A 25 -4.44 29.29 5.89
C GLY A 25 -5.30 29.36 7.16
N ARG A 26 -5.70 28.22 7.71
CA ARG A 26 -6.46 28.18 8.98
C ARG A 26 -5.66 28.67 10.17
N VAL A 27 -4.42 28.20 10.32
CA VAL A 27 -3.53 28.60 11.42
C VAL A 27 -3.29 30.11 11.41
N LEU A 28 -3.07 30.69 10.23
CA LEU A 28 -2.93 32.14 10.06
C LEU A 28 -4.25 32.87 10.39
N SER A 29 -5.39 32.40 9.88
CA SER A 29 -6.69 33.03 10.12
C SER A 29 -7.13 32.98 11.58
N TRP A 30 -6.70 31.99 12.34
CA TRP A 30 -6.96 31.90 13.78
C TRP A 30 -5.96 32.66 14.63
N GLY A 31 -4.95 33.29 14.01
CA GLY A 31 -3.92 34.05 14.72
C GLY A 31 -3.01 33.18 15.59
N LEU A 32 -2.90 31.88 15.32
CA LEU A 32 -2.03 30.96 16.07
C LEU A 32 -0.56 31.16 15.70
N LEU A 33 -0.29 31.49 14.43
CA LEU A 33 1.03 31.84 13.90
C LEU A 33 0.87 33.03 12.96
N ASP A 34 1.96 33.76 12.78
CA ASP A 34 2.11 34.74 11.69
C ASP A 34 2.87 34.11 10.49
N GLU A 35 2.92 34.86 9.38
CA GLU A 35 3.61 34.40 8.16
C GLU A 35 5.12 34.17 8.38
N ALA A 36 5.75 34.94 9.25
CA ALA A 36 7.17 34.81 9.55
C ALA A 36 7.45 33.50 10.31
N SER A 37 6.64 33.22 11.33
CA SER A 37 6.72 32.00 12.15
C SER A 37 6.42 30.76 11.31
N LEU A 38 5.43 30.83 10.40
CA LEU A 38 5.10 29.72 9.51
C LEU A 38 6.25 29.41 8.52
N ARG A 39 6.91 30.46 7.98
CA ARG A 39 8.11 30.27 7.16
C ARG A 39 9.26 29.66 7.95
N ALA A 40 9.53 30.19 9.15
CA ALA A 40 10.58 29.65 10.01
C ALA A 40 10.37 28.17 10.35
N MET A 41 9.14 27.78 10.68
CA MET A 41 8.77 26.39 10.93
C MET A 41 9.03 25.49 9.69
N ARG A 42 8.69 25.95 8.50
CA ARG A 42 8.96 25.19 7.25
C ARG A 42 10.44 24.99 7.00
N GLU A 43 11.25 26.01 7.21
CA GLU A 43 12.72 25.91 7.05
C GLU A 43 13.34 25.00 8.12
N GLU A 44 12.85 25.04 9.35
CA GLU A 44 13.29 24.14 10.42
C GLU A 44 12.97 22.68 10.08
N ILE A 45 11.73 22.40 9.65
CA ILE A 45 11.32 21.06 9.24
C ILE A 45 12.17 20.55 8.07
N LYS A 46 12.39 21.41 7.06
CA LYS A 46 13.23 21.08 5.91
C LYS A 46 14.68 20.77 6.31
N ALA A 47 15.24 21.57 7.22
CA ALA A 47 16.58 21.34 7.75
C ALA A 47 16.66 20.00 8.51
N THR A 48 15.66 19.70 9.32
CA THR A 48 15.56 18.44 10.08
C THR A 48 15.48 17.23 9.15
N VAL A 49 14.63 17.30 8.12
CA VAL A 49 14.50 16.22 7.14
C VAL A 49 15.78 16.00 6.34
N ASN A 50 16.43 17.10 5.91
CA ASN A 50 17.70 16.98 5.19
C ASN A 50 18.80 16.39 6.09
N ALA A 51 18.90 16.84 7.34
CA ALA A 51 19.89 16.29 8.29
C ALA A 51 19.66 14.78 8.54
N ALA A 52 18.41 14.35 8.66
CA ALA A 52 18.09 12.93 8.78
C ALA A 52 18.47 12.12 7.52
N GLY A 53 18.27 12.71 6.34
CA GLY A 53 18.73 12.12 5.07
C GLY A 53 20.24 11.99 5.01
N ASP A 54 20.97 13.05 5.35
CA ASP A 54 22.43 13.05 5.38
C ASP A 54 22.98 12.02 6.41
N GLU A 55 22.34 11.88 7.56
CA GLU A 55 22.69 10.87 8.56
C GLU A 55 22.46 9.45 8.04
N ALA A 56 21.33 9.22 7.37
CA ALA A 56 21.02 7.91 6.78
C ALA A 56 22.02 7.55 5.66
N ASP A 57 22.38 8.51 4.81
CA ASP A 57 23.33 8.33 3.72
C ASP A 57 24.77 8.07 4.22
N ALA A 58 25.12 8.64 5.36
CA ALA A 58 26.41 8.42 6.01
C ALA A 58 26.47 7.16 6.88
N ALA A 59 25.35 6.50 7.13
CA ALA A 59 25.29 5.30 7.95
C ALA A 59 26.03 4.12 7.26
N PRO A 60 26.67 3.23 8.02
CA PRO A 60 27.28 2.04 7.43
C PRO A 60 26.20 1.11 6.84
N ASP A 61 26.54 0.44 5.76
CA ASP A 61 25.67 -0.57 5.16
C ASP A 61 25.29 -1.65 6.19
N PRO A 62 24.05 -2.17 6.14
CA PRO A 62 23.65 -3.29 6.98
C PRO A 62 24.53 -4.51 6.74
N ASP A 63 24.84 -5.26 7.79
CA ASP A 63 25.56 -6.52 7.64
C ASP A 63 24.71 -7.53 6.84
N ALA A 64 25.19 -7.90 5.65
CA ALA A 64 24.52 -8.84 4.76
C ALA A 64 24.21 -10.19 5.43
N ALA A 65 25.00 -10.62 6.42
CA ALA A 65 24.76 -11.84 7.18
C ALA A 65 23.47 -11.76 8.02
N THR A 66 22.97 -10.56 8.31
CA THR A 66 21.74 -10.37 9.10
C THR A 66 20.47 -10.37 8.24
N ALA A 67 20.55 -10.33 6.92
CA ALA A 67 19.41 -10.21 6.00
C ALA A 67 18.38 -11.34 6.15
N ALA A 68 18.81 -12.55 6.54
CA ALA A 68 17.95 -13.69 6.75
C ALA A 68 17.51 -13.89 8.21
N LEU A 69 17.92 -12.99 9.13
CA LEU A 69 17.58 -13.11 10.54
C LEU A 69 16.20 -12.51 10.84
N ASN A 70 15.48 -13.15 11.74
CA ASN A 70 14.18 -12.67 12.23
C ASN A 70 13.06 -12.53 11.16
N ILE A 71 13.20 -13.18 10.03
CA ILE A 71 12.16 -13.17 8.97
C ILE A 71 10.96 -14.01 9.40
N PHE A 72 11.22 -15.14 10.07
CA PHE A 72 10.18 -16.04 10.57
C PHE A 72 10.28 -16.21 12.08
N SER A 73 9.15 -16.58 12.70
CA SER A 73 9.16 -17.04 14.08
C SER A 73 10.03 -18.29 14.22
N SER A 74 10.73 -18.43 15.35
CA SER A 74 11.52 -19.63 15.68
C SER A 74 10.65 -20.90 15.83
N ALA A 75 9.36 -20.74 16.13
CA ALA A 75 8.36 -21.82 16.17
C ALA A 75 7.48 -21.72 14.92
N GLN A 76 7.87 -22.38 13.83
CA GLN A 76 7.02 -22.55 12.66
C GLN A 76 6.14 -23.78 12.86
N PRO A 77 4.80 -23.67 12.81
CA PRO A 77 3.95 -24.84 12.68
C PRO A 77 4.25 -25.49 11.33
N VAL A 78 4.73 -26.73 11.38
CA VAL A 78 4.91 -27.51 10.14
C VAL A 78 3.52 -28.00 9.72
N GLU A 79 2.84 -27.23 8.88
CA GLU A 79 1.73 -27.78 8.12
C GLU A 79 2.32 -28.63 6.99
N THR A 80 2.02 -29.90 6.99
CA THR A 80 2.28 -30.76 5.85
C THR A 80 1.30 -30.39 4.74
N GLU A 81 1.70 -29.47 3.88
CA GLU A 81 0.95 -29.21 2.66
C GLU A 81 0.86 -30.51 1.85
N ARG A 82 -0.34 -30.89 1.48
CA ARG A 82 -0.52 -31.92 0.48
C ARG A 82 -0.05 -31.35 -0.85
N GLU A 83 0.91 -32.01 -1.49
CA GLU A 83 1.28 -31.65 -2.86
C GLU A 83 -0.01 -31.56 -3.71
N PRO A 84 -0.25 -30.40 -4.34
CA PRO A 84 -1.39 -30.27 -5.21
C PRO A 84 -1.25 -31.29 -6.35
N LYS A 85 -2.33 -32.00 -6.67
CA LYS A 85 -2.34 -32.90 -7.82
C LYS A 85 -2.06 -32.07 -9.07
N ALA A 86 -1.04 -32.44 -9.82
CA ALA A 86 -0.75 -31.84 -11.10
C ALA A 86 -2.00 -31.86 -11.99
N ILE A 87 -2.50 -30.67 -12.33
CA ILE A 87 -3.59 -30.53 -13.29
C ILE A 87 -2.92 -30.36 -14.65
N SER A 88 -3.23 -31.27 -15.58
CA SER A 88 -2.80 -31.13 -16.97
C SER A 88 -3.59 -29.99 -17.62
N ALA A 89 -3.06 -28.80 -17.57
CA ALA A 89 -3.62 -27.61 -18.21
C ALA A 89 -2.61 -26.98 -19.15
N ALA A 90 -3.08 -26.18 -20.09
CA ALA A 90 -2.19 -25.35 -20.90
C ALA A 90 -1.36 -24.42 -19.99
N PRO A 91 -0.09 -24.16 -20.36
CA PRO A 91 0.72 -23.21 -19.61
C PRO A 91 0.04 -21.82 -19.55
N ILE A 92 0.01 -21.24 -18.37
CA ILE A 92 -0.47 -19.87 -18.14
C ILE A 92 0.65 -19.03 -17.51
N THR A 93 0.54 -17.71 -17.57
CA THR A 93 1.50 -16.85 -16.89
C THR A 93 1.31 -16.92 -15.37
N MET A 94 2.35 -16.55 -14.61
CA MET A 94 2.24 -16.47 -13.16
C MET A 94 1.17 -15.43 -12.76
N ILE A 95 1.06 -14.33 -13.50
CA ILE A 95 0.06 -13.28 -13.26
C ILE A 95 -1.35 -13.85 -13.40
N ASP A 96 -1.62 -14.61 -14.46
CA ASP A 96 -2.91 -15.24 -14.67
C ASP A 96 -3.21 -16.27 -13.57
N ALA A 97 -2.20 -17.05 -13.17
CA ALA A 97 -2.37 -18.05 -12.10
C ALA A 97 -2.73 -17.36 -10.76
N LEU A 98 -2.07 -16.26 -10.41
CA LEU A 98 -2.38 -15.48 -9.22
C LEU A 98 -3.79 -14.86 -9.30
N ASN A 99 -4.15 -14.27 -10.44
CA ASN A 99 -5.49 -13.70 -10.63
C ASN A 99 -6.58 -14.76 -10.48
N HIS A 100 -6.40 -15.94 -11.11
CA HIS A 100 -7.33 -17.06 -10.99
C HIS A 100 -7.45 -17.54 -9.54
N ALA A 101 -6.33 -17.74 -8.86
CA ALA A 101 -6.33 -18.16 -7.45
C ALA A 101 -7.07 -17.17 -6.54
N LEU A 102 -6.82 -15.86 -6.70
CA LEU A 102 -7.52 -14.83 -5.96
C LEU A 102 -9.03 -14.86 -6.23
N ARG A 103 -9.44 -15.00 -7.49
CA ARG A 103 -10.84 -15.09 -7.90
C ARG A 103 -11.53 -16.29 -7.27
N GLU A 104 -10.93 -17.46 -7.39
CA GLU A 104 -11.45 -18.72 -6.86
C GLU A 104 -11.58 -18.70 -5.34
N GLU A 105 -10.58 -18.16 -4.64
CA GLU A 105 -10.62 -18.05 -3.19
C GLU A 105 -11.65 -16.99 -2.72
N MET A 106 -11.78 -15.88 -3.41
CA MET A 106 -12.79 -14.86 -3.12
C MET A 106 -14.22 -15.38 -3.38
N GLU A 107 -14.41 -16.22 -4.39
CA GLU A 107 -15.70 -16.88 -4.64
C GLU A 107 -16.01 -17.88 -3.52
N ARG A 108 -15.03 -18.68 -3.11
CA ARG A 108 -15.16 -19.72 -2.08
C ARG A 108 -15.36 -19.15 -0.69
N ASN A 109 -14.73 -17.98 -0.38
CA ASN A 109 -14.73 -17.42 0.95
C ASN A 109 -15.13 -15.93 0.94
N PRO A 110 -16.36 -15.59 1.40
CA PRO A 110 -16.83 -14.19 1.42
C PRO A 110 -16.07 -13.30 2.43
N LYS A 111 -15.27 -13.87 3.32
CA LYS A 111 -14.45 -13.11 4.27
C LYS A 111 -13.13 -12.62 3.69
N ILE A 112 -12.76 -13.04 2.48
CA ILE A 112 -11.58 -12.52 1.80
C ILE A 112 -11.89 -11.10 1.32
N VAL A 113 -11.05 -10.16 1.72
CA VAL A 113 -11.06 -8.76 1.30
C VAL A 113 -9.66 -8.38 0.80
N MET A 114 -9.59 -7.54 -0.21
CA MET A 114 -8.33 -7.06 -0.77
C MET A 114 -8.20 -5.55 -0.55
N TRP A 115 -7.04 -5.15 -0.10
CA TRP A 115 -6.72 -3.78 0.23
C TRP A 115 -5.27 -3.50 -0.16
N GLY A 116 -5.01 -2.51 -1.01
CA GLY A 116 -3.65 -2.26 -1.49
C GLY A 116 -3.53 -1.10 -2.45
N GLU A 117 -2.35 -0.93 -3.00
CA GLU A 117 -1.99 0.21 -3.83
C GLU A 117 -2.40 -0.03 -5.29
N ASP A 118 -3.35 0.78 -5.78
CA ASP A 118 -3.81 0.73 -7.17
C ASP A 118 -4.36 -0.65 -7.62
N ILE A 119 -4.87 -1.45 -6.70
CA ILE A 119 -5.37 -2.80 -7.00
C ILE A 119 -6.76 -2.81 -7.64
N ALA A 120 -7.54 -1.75 -7.44
CA ALA A 120 -8.86 -1.64 -8.04
C ALA A 120 -8.81 -1.35 -9.55
N ASP A 121 -9.84 -1.79 -10.27
CA ASP A 121 -10.00 -1.46 -11.68
C ASP A 121 -10.26 0.07 -11.87
N PRO A 122 -9.85 0.65 -12.98
CA PRO A 122 -9.36 0.02 -14.21
C PRO A 122 -7.87 -0.37 -14.20
N LYS A 123 -7.10 -0.07 -13.13
CA LYS A 123 -5.67 -0.38 -13.09
C LYS A 123 -5.41 -1.86 -12.83
N GLY A 124 -6.09 -2.45 -11.86
CA GLY A 124 -6.01 -3.87 -11.56
C GLY A 124 -4.63 -4.32 -11.10
N GLY A 125 -3.94 -3.50 -10.30
CA GLY A 125 -2.55 -3.72 -9.87
C GLY A 125 -1.52 -3.32 -10.94
N VAL A 126 -0.25 -3.23 -10.56
CA VAL A 126 0.85 -2.77 -11.42
C VAL A 126 1.00 -3.65 -12.66
N PHE A 127 0.90 -4.94 -12.48
CA PHE A 127 1.04 -5.94 -13.56
C PHE A 127 -0.30 -6.58 -13.96
N GLY A 128 -1.42 -6.06 -13.49
CA GLY A 128 -2.75 -6.58 -13.80
C GLY A 128 -3.13 -7.84 -13.01
N VAL A 129 -2.46 -8.12 -11.89
CA VAL A 129 -2.75 -9.30 -11.04
C VAL A 129 -4.18 -9.30 -10.51
N THR A 130 -4.72 -8.12 -10.20
CA THR A 130 -6.07 -7.96 -9.62
C THR A 130 -7.13 -7.50 -10.64
N ARG A 131 -6.78 -7.48 -11.93
CA ARG A 131 -7.69 -7.04 -13.00
C ARG A 131 -9.01 -7.79 -12.99
N GLY A 132 -10.12 -7.07 -13.07
CA GLY A 132 -11.48 -7.59 -13.09
C GLY A 132 -11.96 -8.14 -11.74
N LEU A 133 -11.19 -8.01 -10.66
CA LEU A 133 -11.64 -8.42 -9.33
C LEU A 133 -12.55 -7.39 -8.70
N THR A 134 -12.33 -6.08 -8.92
CA THR A 134 -13.24 -5.02 -8.45
C THR A 134 -14.62 -5.16 -9.08
N ASP A 135 -14.69 -5.43 -10.39
CA ASP A 135 -15.97 -5.64 -11.08
C ASP A 135 -16.72 -6.85 -10.53
N ALA A 136 -16.00 -7.93 -10.22
CA ALA A 136 -16.59 -9.15 -9.66
C ALA A 136 -16.96 -9.00 -8.17
N TYR A 137 -16.18 -8.21 -7.41
CA TYR A 137 -16.31 -8.07 -5.96
C TYR A 137 -16.18 -6.60 -5.50
N PRO A 138 -17.10 -5.68 -5.90
CA PRO A 138 -16.94 -4.23 -5.77
C PRO A 138 -16.82 -3.71 -4.33
N THR A 139 -17.25 -4.49 -3.33
CA THR A 139 -17.16 -4.11 -1.91
C THR A 139 -16.05 -4.83 -1.16
N ARG A 140 -15.21 -5.58 -1.88
CA ARG A 140 -14.15 -6.40 -1.28
C ARG A 140 -12.78 -6.19 -1.89
N VAL A 141 -12.67 -5.32 -2.90
CA VAL A 141 -11.40 -4.97 -3.55
C VAL A 141 -11.33 -3.46 -3.64
N GLU A 142 -10.50 -2.84 -2.82
CA GLU A 142 -10.43 -1.39 -2.70
C GLU A 142 -8.98 -0.88 -2.71
N ASN A 143 -8.78 0.31 -3.24
CA ASN A 143 -7.49 0.98 -3.18
C ASN A 143 -7.20 1.53 -1.80
N ALA A 144 -6.00 1.30 -1.31
CA ALA A 144 -5.44 1.97 -0.16
C ALA A 144 -4.81 3.32 -0.54
N PRO A 145 -4.70 4.26 0.38
CA PRO A 145 -3.70 5.32 0.28
C PRO A 145 -2.28 4.72 0.24
N LEU A 146 -1.32 5.46 -0.34
CA LEU A 146 0.12 5.10 -0.29
C LEU A 146 0.65 5.31 1.14
N ALA A 147 0.36 4.35 1.99
CA ALA A 147 0.72 4.37 3.42
C ALA A 147 0.87 2.91 3.90
N GLU A 148 2.00 2.31 3.61
CA GLU A 148 2.29 0.88 3.74
C GLU A 148 2.08 0.38 5.18
N ALA A 149 2.55 1.15 6.18
CA ALA A 149 2.31 0.84 7.59
C ALA A 149 0.81 0.78 7.92
N THR A 150 0.00 1.66 7.30
CA THR A 150 -1.46 1.65 7.45
C THR A 150 -2.08 0.45 6.75
N ILE A 151 -1.60 0.09 5.56
CA ILE A 151 -2.06 -1.09 4.82
C ILE A 151 -1.90 -2.34 5.68
N ILE A 152 -0.72 -2.56 6.24
CA ILE A 152 -0.44 -3.70 7.11
C ILE A 152 -1.22 -3.62 8.42
N GLY A 153 -1.30 -2.44 9.04
CA GLY A 153 -2.03 -2.23 10.31
C GLY A 153 -3.53 -2.51 10.17
N VAL A 154 -4.15 -2.04 9.08
CA VAL A 154 -5.56 -2.33 8.76
C VAL A 154 -5.77 -3.82 8.52
N ALA A 155 -4.87 -4.46 7.77
CA ALA A 155 -4.94 -5.91 7.53
C ALA A 155 -4.87 -6.70 8.84
N ALA A 156 -3.96 -6.35 9.74
CA ALA A 156 -3.87 -7.00 11.06
C ALA A 156 -5.18 -6.84 11.85
N GLY A 157 -5.76 -5.64 11.86
CA GLY A 157 -7.06 -5.37 12.49
C GLY A 157 -8.20 -6.17 11.87
N MET A 158 -8.27 -6.24 10.54
CA MET A 158 -9.26 -7.05 9.82
C MET A 158 -9.12 -8.54 10.12
N ALA A 159 -7.89 -9.06 10.21
CA ALA A 159 -7.63 -10.47 10.53
C ALA A 159 -8.11 -10.80 11.96
N ILE A 160 -7.85 -9.92 12.94
CA ILE A 160 -8.36 -10.05 14.30
C ILE A 160 -9.90 -10.01 14.31
N GLY A 161 -10.51 -9.18 13.46
CA GLY A 161 -11.96 -9.11 13.25
C GLY A 161 -12.57 -10.32 12.53
N GLY A 162 -11.76 -11.30 12.14
CA GLY A 162 -12.20 -12.56 11.52
C GLY A 162 -12.35 -12.50 9.99
N PHE A 163 -11.86 -11.45 9.34
CA PHE A 163 -11.67 -11.40 7.89
C PHE A 163 -10.41 -12.15 7.46
N LYS A 164 -10.27 -12.32 6.15
CA LYS A 164 -9.08 -12.88 5.51
C LYS A 164 -8.51 -11.81 4.56
N PRO A 165 -7.77 -10.82 5.08
CA PRO A 165 -7.24 -9.76 4.24
C PRO A 165 -6.11 -10.28 3.35
N VAL A 166 -6.15 -9.89 2.09
CA VAL A 166 -5.05 -9.99 1.14
C VAL A 166 -4.62 -8.57 0.82
N VAL A 167 -3.41 -8.22 1.18
CA VAL A 167 -2.90 -6.85 1.00
C VAL A 167 -1.77 -6.82 0.00
N GLU A 168 -1.70 -5.71 -0.73
CA GLU A 168 -0.69 -5.50 -1.75
C GLU A 168 0.06 -4.20 -1.48
N ILE A 169 1.37 -4.31 -1.54
CA ILE A 169 2.33 -3.21 -1.54
C ILE A 169 3.16 -3.38 -2.80
N GLN A 170 3.23 -2.35 -3.65
CA GLN A 170 3.83 -2.46 -4.99
C GLN A 170 5.32 -2.72 -4.96
N PHE A 171 6.02 -2.14 -4.02
CA PHE A 171 7.46 -2.21 -3.89
C PHE A 171 7.83 -2.52 -2.43
N SER A 172 8.89 -3.30 -2.25
CA SER A 172 9.40 -3.67 -0.93
C SER A 172 10.71 -2.91 -0.60
N ASP A 173 10.72 -1.63 -0.89
CA ASP A 173 11.81 -0.70 -0.62
C ASP A 173 11.67 0.00 0.74
#